data_a646ad8f62df55f200ff7cfcca2e6c89
#
_entry.id   a646ad8f62df55f200ff7cfcca2e6c89
#
_cell.length_a   1.000
_cell.length_b   1.000
_cell.length_c   1.000
_cell.angle_alpha   90.00
_cell.angle_beta   90.00
_cell.angle_gamma   90.00
#
_symmetry.space_group_name_H-M   'P 1'
#
loop_
_entity.id
_entity.type
_entity.pdbx_description
1 polymer ?
#
loop_
_entity_poly.entity_id
_entity_poly.type
_entity_poly.pdbx_seq_one_letter_code
_entity_poly.pdbx_strand_id
1 'polypeptide(L)'
;PELLDQEDKIKAVDVSFPIEEKFDSLLLPEASGPSSFVSIMEGCSKFCTFCVVPYTRGEEVSRKPRQIFDEVARLAEQGVKEIIFVGQNVNSYKYSENGRILGLADLIQISAEINGIERIRYTTSHPLDMTNDLIEIYKYVPQLVDHLHLPVQSGSDKVLLDMKRNYSFDDYLSIIQKLKKIRPSIKISSDFIVGFPTESKEDFEMTMNLVNEVKFDASFSFIFSA
;
A
#
# COMPACT_ATOMS: atom_id res chain seq x y z
N PRO A 1 -10.73 -1.10 -26.26
CA PRO A 1 -11.13 -2.02 -27.33
C PRO A 1 -11.23 -1.32 -28.69
N GLU A 2 -11.85 -0.12 -28.75
CA GLU A 2 -12.07 0.63 -30.01
C GLU A 2 -10.77 1.11 -30.70
N LEU A 3 -9.66 1.26 -29.94
CA LEU A 3 -8.37 1.71 -30.47
C LEU A 3 -7.57 0.59 -31.15
N LEU A 4 -7.97 -0.67 -30.97
CA LEU A 4 -7.25 -1.84 -31.51
C LEU A 4 -7.77 -2.29 -32.89
N ASP A 5 -8.95 -1.81 -33.31
CA ASP A 5 -9.61 -2.20 -34.58
C ASP A 5 -9.26 -1.30 -35.78
N GLN A 6 -8.35 -0.33 -35.62
CA GLN A 6 -7.91 0.50 -36.73
C GLN A 6 -6.70 -0.14 -37.43
N GLU A 7 -6.89 -0.55 -38.70
CA GLU A 7 -5.85 -1.15 -39.56
C GLU A 7 -4.69 -0.20 -39.91
N ASP A 8 -4.77 1.09 -39.58
CA ASP A 8 -3.68 2.04 -39.74
C ASP A 8 -2.82 2.10 -38.49
N LYS A 9 -1.50 1.92 -38.64
CA LYS A 9 -0.44 1.98 -37.63
C LYS A 9 -0.28 3.38 -36.99
N ILE A 10 -1.36 3.99 -36.54
CA ILE A 10 -1.32 5.22 -35.74
C ILE A 10 -1.05 4.78 -34.31
N LYS A 11 0.07 5.23 -33.75
CA LYS A 11 0.32 5.09 -32.30
C LYS A 11 -0.75 5.91 -31.56
N ALA A 12 -1.84 5.24 -31.19
CA ALA A 12 -2.84 5.85 -30.36
C ALA A 12 -2.35 5.92 -28.92
N VAL A 13 -2.27 7.11 -28.36
CA VAL A 13 -1.96 7.36 -26.95
C VAL A 13 -3.20 8.01 -26.35
N ASP A 14 -3.91 7.27 -25.50
CA ASP A 14 -5.00 7.82 -24.71
C ASP A 14 -4.42 8.35 -23.38
N VAL A 15 -4.50 9.64 -23.19
CA VAL A 15 -4.06 10.35 -21.96
C VAL A 15 -5.27 10.81 -21.13
N SER A 16 -6.48 10.42 -21.51
CA SER A 16 -7.67 10.75 -20.73
C SER A 16 -7.73 9.92 -19.44
N PHE A 17 -8.14 10.54 -18.34
CA PHE A 17 -8.58 9.80 -17.17
C PHE A 17 -10.00 9.30 -17.45
N PRO A 18 -10.25 7.99 -17.43
CA PRO A 18 -11.60 7.47 -17.66
C PRO A 18 -12.57 8.06 -16.61
N ILE A 19 -13.69 8.59 -17.12
CA ILE A 19 -14.81 9.10 -16.29
C ILE A 19 -15.59 7.94 -15.67
N GLU A 20 -15.42 6.72 -16.22
CA GLU A 20 -16.03 5.49 -15.72
C GLU A 20 -15.44 5.08 -14.36
N GLU A 21 -16.24 4.45 -13.51
CA GLU A 21 -15.77 3.91 -12.23
C GLU A 21 -14.60 2.94 -12.49
N LYS A 22 -13.43 3.24 -11.95
CA LYS A 22 -12.14 2.56 -12.21
C LYS A 22 -12.15 1.05 -12.04
N PHE A 23 -13.14 0.52 -11.32
CA PHE A 23 -13.25 -0.91 -10.99
C PHE A 23 -14.41 -1.64 -11.68
N ASP A 24 -15.24 -0.96 -12.46
CA ASP A 24 -16.45 -1.58 -13.06
C ASP A 24 -16.14 -2.52 -14.22
N SER A 25 -14.95 -2.39 -14.83
CA SER A 25 -14.49 -3.23 -15.95
C SER A 25 -13.55 -4.38 -15.53
N LEU A 26 -13.43 -4.67 -14.23
CA LEU A 26 -12.58 -5.79 -13.78
C LEU A 26 -13.16 -7.13 -14.27
N LEU A 27 -12.30 -7.91 -14.90
CA LEU A 27 -12.61 -9.29 -15.28
C LEU A 27 -12.85 -10.16 -14.03
N LEU A 28 -13.62 -11.24 -14.21
CA LEU A 28 -13.77 -12.22 -13.13
C LEU A 28 -12.39 -12.79 -12.77
N PRO A 29 -12.08 -12.90 -11.47
CA PRO A 29 -10.78 -13.36 -11.04
C PRO A 29 -10.59 -14.84 -11.36
N GLU A 30 -9.43 -15.17 -11.94
CA GLU A 30 -8.97 -16.54 -12.16
C GLU A 30 -7.75 -16.82 -11.29
N ALA A 31 -7.81 -17.91 -10.52
CA ALA A 31 -6.69 -18.32 -9.68
C ALA A 31 -5.57 -18.93 -10.54
N SER A 32 -4.36 -18.40 -10.45
CA SER A 32 -3.16 -18.96 -11.09
C SER A 32 -2.26 -19.73 -10.12
N GLY A 33 -2.69 -19.88 -8.85
CA GLY A 33 -1.91 -20.53 -7.79
C GLY A 33 -2.49 -20.31 -6.41
N PRO A 34 -1.73 -20.63 -5.35
CA PRO A 34 -2.22 -20.52 -3.97
C PRO A 34 -2.29 -19.07 -3.46
N SER A 35 -1.74 -18.11 -4.15
CA SER A 35 -1.75 -16.68 -3.80
C SER A 35 -2.36 -15.85 -4.92
N SER A 36 -3.14 -14.82 -4.59
CA SER A 36 -3.72 -13.89 -5.56
C SER A 36 -3.66 -12.45 -5.09
N PHE A 37 -3.50 -11.53 -6.04
CA PHE A 37 -3.58 -10.10 -5.80
C PHE A 37 -5.04 -9.63 -5.93
N VAL A 38 -5.46 -8.78 -5.01
CA VAL A 38 -6.78 -8.13 -5.03
C VAL A 38 -6.59 -6.63 -4.96
N SER A 39 -6.95 -5.94 -6.03
CA SER A 39 -6.89 -4.49 -6.09
C SER A 39 -8.04 -3.89 -5.28
N ILE A 40 -7.70 -3.09 -4.26
CA ILE A 40 -8.69 -2.51 -3.34
C ILE A 40 -8.84 -0.99 -3.51
N MET A 41 -7.84 -0.34 -4.09
CA MET A 41 -7.87 1.09 -4.34
C MET A 41 -6.94 1.46 -5.50
N GLU A 42 -7.19 2.60 -6.11
CA GLU A 42 -6.36 3.17 -7.16
C GLU A 42 -6.14 4.66 -6.93
N GLY A 43 -5.00 5.18 -7.44
CA GLY A 43 -4.58 6.57 -7.27
C GLY A 43 -3.90 6.83 -5.94
N CYS A 44 -3.38 8.05 -5.76
CA CYS A 44 -2.75 8.49 -4.52
C CYS A 44 -2.82 10.02 -4.41
N SER A 45 -3.27 10.53 -3.27
CA SER A 45 -3.42 11.96 -3.01
C SER A 45 -2.32 12.53 -2.08
N LYS A 46 -1.18 11.83 -1.93
CA LYS A 46 -0.09 12.28 -1.04
C LYS A 46 0.82 13.33 -1.68
N PHE A 47 0.94 13.36 -3.01
CA PHE A 47 1.76 14.32 -3.75
C PHE A 47 3.21 14.42 -3.25
N CYS A 48 3.82 13.29 -2.87
CA CYS A 48 5.25 13.25 -2.54
C CYS A 48 6.07 13.77 -3.71
N THR A 49 7.06 14.63 -3.46
CA THR A 49 7.77 15.41 -4.50
C THR A 49 8.57 14.58 -5.50
N PHE A 50 8.87 13.34 -5.19
CA PHE A 50 9.56 12.38 -6.05
C PHE A 50 8.63 11.43 -6.81
N CYS A 51 7.30 11.54 -6.62
CA CYS A 51 6.35 10.52 -7.07
C CYS A 51 5.43 11.04 -8.17
N VAL A 52 5.36 10.31 -9.28
CA VAL A 52 4.51 10.63 -10.44
C VAL A 52 3.08 10.09 -10.31
N VAL A 53 2.81 9.21 -9.35
CA VAL A 53 1.53 8.49 -9.22
C VAL A 53 0.30 9.41 -9.20
N PRO A 54 0.24 10.52 -8.44
CA PRO A 54 -0.93 11.41 -8.46
C PRO A 54 -1.26 11.96 -9.87
N TYR A 55 -0.23 12.15 -10.69
CA TYR A 55 -0.36 12.71 -12.04
C TYR A 55 -0.70 11.67 -13.11
N THR A 56 -0.40 10.39 -12.85
CA THR A 56 -0.61 9.29 -13.81
C THR A 56 -1.79 8.40 -13.46
N ARG A 57 -2.14 8.29 -12.17
CA ARG A 57 -3.24 7.47 -11.67
C ARG A 57 -4.40 8.29 -11.09
N GLY A 58 -4.18 9.61 -10.88
CA GLY A 58 -5.16 10.52 -10.31
C GLY A 58 -5.38 10.33 -8.81
N GLU A 59 -6.49 10.88 -8.32
CA GLU A 59 -6.89 10.84 -6.93
C GLU A 59 -7.21 9.44 -6.42
N GLU A 60 -7.13 9.28 -5.09
CA GLU A 60 -7.46 8.02 -4.42
C GLU A 60 -8.93 7.65 -4.61
N VAL A 61 -9.19 6.47 -5.14
CA VAL A 61 -10.51 5.87 -5.29
C VAL A 61 -10.49 4.50 -4.62
N SER A 62 -11.31 4.33 -3.59
CA SER A 62 -11.49 3.05 -2.90
C SER A 62 -12.56 2.22 -3.58
N ARG A 63 -12.26 0.95 -3.85
CA ARG A 63 -13.19 -0.01 -4.42
C ARG A 63 -14.28 -0.37 -3.41
N LYS A 64 -15.49 -0.67 -3.88
CA LYS A 64 -16.63 -1.06 -3.02
C LYS A 64 -16.29 -2.33 -2.21
N PRO A 65 -16.46 -2.35 -0.87
CA PRO A 65 -16.10 -3.50 -0.03
C PRO A 65 -16.73 -4.80 -0.50
N ARG A 66 -18.02 -4.77 -0.89
CA ARG A 66 -18.72 -5.95 -1.37
C ARG A 66 -18.05 -6.58 -2.59
N GLN A 67 -17.59 -5.79 -3.56
CA GLN A 67 -16.88 -6.30 -4.73
C GLN A 67 -15.56 -6.98 -4.33
N ILE A 68 -14.87 -6.43 -3.33
CA ILE A 68 -13.63 -7.02 -2.80
C ILE A 68 -13.93 -8.38 -2.14
N PHE A 69 -14.94 -8.44 -1.28
CA PHE A 69 -15.30 -9.68 -0.58
C PHE A 69 -15.82 -10.77 -1.53
N ASP A 70 -16.64 -10.39 -2.52
CA ASP A 70 -17.12 -11.32 -3.55
C ASP A 70 -15.94 -11.88 -4.38
N GLU A 71 -14.93 -11.07 -4.67
CA GLU A 71 -13.70 -11.51 -5.35
C GLU A 71 -12.89 -12.46 -4.49
N VAL A 72 -12.62 -12.09 -3.22
CA VAL A 72 -11.87 -12.94 -2.27
C VAL A 72 -12.57 -14.29 -2.07
N ALA A 73 -13.90 -14.31 -1.94
CA ALA A 73 -14.65 -15.54 -1.80
C ALA A 73 -14.53 -16.44 -3.03
N ARG A 74 -14.67 -15.88 -4.24
CA ARG A 74 -14.47 -16.64 -5.50
C ARG A 74 -13.07 -17.20 -5.66
N LEU A 75 -12.05 -16.43 -5.26
CA LEU A 75 -10.66 -16.90 -5.27
C LEU A 75 -10.45 -18.04 -4.27
N ALA A 76 -11.04 -17.95 -3.08
CA ALA A 76 -11.00 -19.00 -2.06
C ALA A 76 -11.66 -20.30 -2.56
N GLU A 77 -12.83 -20.21 -3.25
CA GLU A 77 -13.51 -21.36 -3.89
C GLU A 77 -12.64 -22.04 -4.96
N GLN A 78 -11.75 -21.28 -5.64
CA GLN A 78 -10.78 -21.79 -6.60
C GLN A 78 -9.50 -22.36 -5.95
N GLY A 79 -9.39 -22.34 -4.60
CA GLY A 79 -8.27 -22.91 -3.86
C GLY A 79 -7.17 -21.93 -3.49
N VAL A 80 -7.36 -20.61 -3.71
CA VAL A 80 -6.44 -19.59 -3.23
C VAL A 80 -6.43 -19.58 -1.70
N LYS A 81 -5.23 -19.53 -1.11
CA LYS A 81 -4.98 -19.56 0.33
C LYS A 81 -4.45 -18.22 0.86
N GLU A 82 -3.83 -17.43 0.01
CA GLU A 82 -3.25 -16.14 0.37
C GLU A 82 -3.82 -15.03 -0.52
N ILE A 83 -4.33 -13.98 0.13
CA ILE A 83 -4.75 -12.75 -0.53
C ILE A 83 -3.73 -11.65 -0.25
N ILE A 84 -3.36 -10.93 -1.30
CA ILE A 84 -2.47 -9.77 -1.22
C ILE A 84 -3.25 -8.55 -1.68
N PHE A 85 -3.65 -7.69 -0.75
CA PHE A 85 -4.28 -6.42 -1.08
C PHE A 85 -3.27 -5.45 -1.70
N VAL A 86 -3.62 -4.91 -2.86
CA VAL A 86 -2.76 -4.01 -3.64
C VAL A 86 -3.47 -2.72 -4.04
N GLY A 87 -2.66 -1.71 -4.29
CA GLY A 87 -3.05 -0.37 -4.71
C GLY A 87 -1.85 0.57 -4.65
N GLN A 88 -2.04 1.88 -4.83
CA GLN A 88 -0.95 2.84 -4.77
C GLN A 88 -0.71 3.42 -3.36
N ASN A 89 -1.69 3.32 -2.47
CA ASN A 89 -1.58 3.65 -1.04
C ASN A 89 -2.61 2.83 -0.25
N VAL A 90 -2.34 1.54 -0.10
CA VAL A 90 -3.32 0.54 0.35
C VAL A 90 -3.90 0.84 1.74
N ASN A 91 -3.09 1.37 2.64
CA ASN A 91 -3.55 1.69 4.00
C ASN A 91 -4.33 3.01 4.12
N SER A 92 -4.47 3.78 3.02
CA SER A 92 -5.42 4.89 2.96
C SER A 92 -6.84 4.46 2.59
N TYR A 93 -7.05 3.17 2.26
CA TYR A 93 -8.37 2.67 1.88
C TYR A 93 -9.44 3.14 2.85
N LYS A 94 -10.46 3.82 2.31
CA LYS A 94 -11.63 4.31 3.05
C LYS A 94 -12.85 4.27 2.14
N TYR A 95 -13.87 3.54 2.57
CA TYR A 95 -15.14 3.49 1.86
C TYR A 95 -16.28 3.87 2.81
N SER A 96 -17.07 4.88 2.40
CA SER A 96 -18.23 5.33 3.20
C SER A 96 -19.50 4.71 2.66
N GLU A 97 -20.21 3.96 3.49
CA GLU A 97 -21.49 3.36 3.18
C GLU A 97 -22.45 3.51 4.34
N ASN A 98 -23.63 4.06 4.09
CA ASN A 98 -24.68 4.26 5.11
C ASN A 98 -24.20 4.98 6.39
N GLY A 99 -23.28 5.94 6.24
CA GLY A 99 -22.72 6.72 7.36
C GLY A 99 -21.62 5.99 8.16
N ARG A 100 -21.27 4.76 7.79
CA ARG A 100 -20.12 4.04 8.34
C ARG A 100 -18.93 4.12 7.39
N ILE A 101 -17.75 4.35 7.93
CA ILE A 101 -16.49 4.32 7.18
C ILE A 101 -15.83 2.96 7.44
N LEU A 102 -15.55 2.24 6.36
CA LEU A 102 -14.76 1.01 6.39
C LEU A 102 -13.34 1.32 5.96
N GLY A 103 -12.36 0.92 6.76
CA GLY A 103 -10.93 1.05 6.49
C GLY A 103 -10.28 -0.27 6.08
N LEU A 104 -8.96 -0.26 5.88
CA LEU A 104 -8.20 -1.48 5.56
C LEU A 104 -8.29 -2.52 6.69
N ALA A 105 -8.34 -2.10 7.96
CA ALA A 105 -8.50 -3.01 9.09
C ALA A 105 -9.81 -3.82 8.99
N ASP A 106 -10.91 -3.16 8.63
CA ASP A 106 -12.20 -3.86 8.41
C ASP A 106 -12.11 -4.86 7.25
N LEU A 107 -11.46 -4.48 6.12
CA LEU A 107 -11.28 -5.40 5.00
C LEU A 107 -10.47 -6.64 5.40
N ILE A 108 -9.39 -6.46 6.15
CA ILE A 108 -8.55 -7.56 6.64
C ILE A 108 -9.38 -8.48 7.54
N GLN A 109 -10.10 -7.91 8.51
CA GLN A 109 -10.89 -8.69 9.46
C GLN A 109 -11.96 -9.52 8.77
N ILE A 110 -12.76 -8.90 7.90
CA ILE A 110 -13.86 -9.59 7.19
C ILE A 110 -13.29 -10.63 6.21
N SER A 111 -12.22 -10.32 5.50
CA SER A 111 -11.60 -11.29 4.58
C SER A 111 -10.98 -12.48 5.29
N ALA A 112 -10.52 -12.32 6.52
CA ALA A 112 -10.00 -13.42 7.34
C ALA A 112 -11.10 -14.43 7.78
N GLU A 113 -12.36 -14.02 7.77
CA GLU A 113 -13.52 -14.88 8.07
C GLU A 113 -13.97 -15.71 6.86
N ILE A 114 -13.47 -15.39 5.65
CA ILE A 114 -13.81 -16.13 4.44
C ILE A 114 -13.17 -17.52 4.49
N ASN A 115 -13.98 -18.55 4.40
CA ASN A 115 -13.52 -19.93 4.48
C ASN A 115 -12.52 -20.24 3.35
N GLY A 116 -11.38 -20.81 3.70
CA GLY A 116 -10.31 -21.16 2.77
C GLY A 116 -9.15 -20.14 2.74
N ILE A 117 -9.33 -18.92 3.25
CA ILE A 117 -8.24 -17.93 3.35
C ILE A 117 -7.40 -18.19 4.61
N GLU A 118 -6.14 -18.49 4.42
CA GLU A 118 -5.19 -18.83 5.47
C GLU A 118 -4.20 -17.68 5.75
N ARG A 119 -3.95 -16.81 4.74
CA ARG A 119 -3.03 -15.68 4.85
C ARG A 119 -3.58 -14.44 4.14
N ILE A 120 -3.34 -13.30 4.77
CA ILE A 120 -3.63 -11.98 4.22
C ILE A 120 -2.37 -11.15 4.30
N ARG A 121 -2.08 -10.45 3.22
CA ARG A 121 -0.96 -9.52 3.08
C ARG A 121 -1.45 -8.23 2.43
N TYR A 122 -0.79 -7.14 2.71
CA TYR A 122 -0.97 -5.89 1.95
C TYR A 122 0.40 -5.25 1.69
N THR A 123 0.48 -4.43 0.66
CA THR A 123 1.72 -3.74 0.28
C THR A 123 1.41 -2.34 -0.23
N THR A 124 2.45 -1.51 -0.40
CA THR A 124 2.32 -0.10 -0.82
C THR A 124 1.60 0.75 0.23
N SER A 125 2.24 0.88 1.39
CA SER A 125 1.70 1.62 2.54
C SER A 125 2.41 2.96 2.74
N HIS A 126 1.70 3.90 3.38
CA HIS A 126 2.25 5.18 3.79
C HIS A 126 2.19 5.33 5.33
N PRO A 127 3.26 5.77 6.01
CA PRO A 127 3.29 5.89 7.47
C PRO A 127 2.15 6.72 8.06
N LEU A 128 1.73 7.83 7.41
CA LEU A 128 0.60 8.63 7.87
C LEU A 128 -0.73 7.87 7.96
N ASP A 129 -0.90 6.83 7.18
CA ASP A 129 -2.15 6.07 7.11
C ASP A 129 -2.08 4.78 7.95
N MET A 130 -1.03 4.62 8.78
CA MET A 130 -0.95 3.57 9.79
C MET A 130 -1.76 3.96 11.02
N THR A 131 -3.07 3.79 10.89
CA THR A 131 -4.04 4.09 11.96
C THR A 131 -3.92 3.11 13.13
N ASN A 132 -4.41 3.50 14.32
CA ASN A 132 -4.30 2.64 15.50
C ASN A 132 -5.10 1.33 15.33
N ASP A 133 -6.25 1.35 14.67
CA ASP A 133 -7.05 0.17 14.36
C ASP A 133 -6.29 -0.78 13.40
N LEU A 134 -5.57 -0.23 12.39
CA LEU A 134 -4.72 -1.03 11.50
C LEU A 134 -3.50 -1.63 12.24
N ILE A 135 -2.98 -0.96 13.26
CA ILE A 135 -1.92 -1.51 14.10
C ILE A 135 -2.49 -2.61 15.01
N GLU A 136 -3.65 -2.36 15.65
CA GLU A 136 -4.29 -3.30 16.57
C GLU A 136 -4.77 -4.58 15.88
N ILE A 137 -5.14 -4.55 14.59
CA ILE A 137 -5.62 -5.73 13.87
C ILE A 137 -4.56 -6.85 13.83
N TYR A 138 -3.27 -6.53 13.89
CA TYR A 138 -2.19 -7.50 14.01
C TYR A 138 -2.29 -8.36 15.28
N LYS A 139 -3.00 -7.91 16.31
CA LYS A 139 -3.25 -8.67 17.53
C LYS A 139 -4.35 -9.69 17.36
N TYR A 140 -5.37 -9.37 16.56
CA TYR A 140 -6.63 -10.12 16.54
C TYR A 140 -6.78 -11.04 15.34
N VAL A 141 -6.09 -10.76 14.23
CA VAL A 141 -6.20 -11.55 12.99
C VAL A 141 -4.93 -12.37 12.77
N PRO A 142 -4.95 -13.68 13.11
CA PRO A 142 -3.79 -14.55 12.94
C PRO A 142 -3.41 -14.79 11.47
N GLN A 143 -4.37 -14.66 10.54
CA GLN A 143 -4.12 -14.78 9.10
C GLN A 143 -3.31 -13.61 8.54
N LEU A 144 -3.32 -12.43 9.20
CA LEU A 144 -2.48 -11.31 8.80
C LEU A 144 -1.01 -11.67 9.05
N VAL A 145 -0.22 -11.70 7.97
CA VAL A 145 1.17 -12.18 8.01
C VAL A 145 2.06 -11.31 8.89
N ASP A 146 3.07 -11.92 9.49
CA ASP A 146 4.08 -11.24 10.32
C ASP A 146 5.08 -10.46 9.47
N HIS A 147 4.59 -9.64 8.56
CA HIS A 147 5.40 -8.79 7.70
C HIS A 147 4.66 -7.51 7.33
N LEU A 148 5.33 -6.38 7.45
CA LEU A 148 4.87 -5.09 7.00
C LEU A 148 5.93 -4.42 6.14
N HIS A 149 5.54 -4.01 4.93
CA HIS A 149 6.33 -3.11 4.10
C HIS A 149 5.84 -1.67 4.32
N LEU A 150 6.69 -0.84 4.94
CA LEU A 150 6.35 0.54 5.30
C LEU A 150 7.47 1.50 4.88
N PRO A 151 7.41 2.03 3.64
CA PRO A 151 8.43 2.93 3.09
C PRO A 151 8.59 4.22 3.88
N VAL A 152 9.75 4.41 4.54
CA VAL A 152 10.06 5.63 5.28
C VAL A 152 10.68 6.71 4.38
N GLN A 153 11.49 6.32 3.41
CA GLN A 153 12.22 7.13 2.43
C GLN A 153 13.48 7.80 2.99
N SER A 154 13.46 8.41 4.17
CA SER A 154 14.60 9.06 4.83
C SER A 154 14.45 9.03 6.35
N GLY A 155 15.56 9.10 7.08
CA GLY A 155 15.60 9.30 8.53
C GLY A 155 15.70 10.74 8.97
N SER A 156 15.84 11.70 8.03
CA SER A 156 15.89 13.13 8.31
C SER A 156 14.53 13.79 8.19
N ASP A 157 14.08 14.45 9.25
CA ASP A 157 12.83 15.20 9.25
C ASP A 157 12.81 16.32 8.20
N LYS A 158 13.96 16.97 7.96
CA LYS A 158 14.12 17.97 6.91
C LYS A 158 13.87 17.35 5.54
N VAL A 159 14.51 16.23 5.23
CA VAL A 159 14.35 15.56 3.94
C VAL A 159 12.91 15.01 3.79
N LEU A 160 12.33 14.45 4.84
CA LEU A 160 10.92 14.01 4.85
C LEU A 160 9.97 15.17 4.56
N LEU A 161 10.20 16.35 5.14
CA LEU A 161 9.41 17.56 4.87
C LEU A 161 9.55 18.00 3.39
N ASP A 162 10.76 18.05 2.87
CA ASP A 162 11.05 18.41 1.47
C ASP A 162 10.43 17.39 0.48
N MET A 163 10.36 16.11 0.88
CA MET A 163 9.65 15.05 0.17
C MET A 163 8.13 15.14 0.30
N LYS A 164 7.58 16.05 1.13
CA LYS A 164 6.16 16.15 1.49
C LYS A 164 5.61 14.88 2.14
N ARG A 165 6.42 14.23 2.98
CA ARG A 165 5.98 13.01 3.68
C ARG A 165 5.10 13.31 4.89
N ASN A 166 5.19 14.53 5.47
CA ASN A 166 4.33 15.06 6.54
C ASN A 166 4.27 14.20 7.82
N TYR A 167 5.32 13.47 8.13
CA TYR A 167 5.56 12.79 9.41
C TYR A 167 7.05 12.91 9.75
N SER A 168 7.37 12.75 11.02
CA SER A 168 8.72 12.82 11.55
C SER A 168 9.34 11.43 11.73
N PHE A 169 10.66 11.41 12.00
CA PHE A 169 11.39 10.23 12.47
C PHE A 169 10.69 9.59 13.69
N ASP A 170 10.33 10.41 14.68
CA ASP A 170 9.71 9.93 15.92
C ASP A 170 8.32 9.33 15.67
N ASP A 171 7.53 9.91 14.77
CA ASP A 171 6.23 9.35 14.37
C ASP A 171 6.40 7.95 13.77
N TYR A 172 7.34 7.80 12.83
CA TYR A 172 7.64 6.51 12.22
C TYR A 172 8.11 5.48 13.25
N LEU A 173 9.05 5.87 14.11
CA LEU A 173 9.58 5.00 15.16
C LEU A 173 8.49 4.55 16.14
N SER A 174 7.58 5.46 16.50
CA SER A 174 6.41 5.15 17.36
C SER A 174 5.53 4.07 16.74
N ILE A 175 5.27 4.13 15.43
CA ILE A 175 4.51 3.09 14.70
C ILE A 175 5.20 1.75 14.81
N ILE A 176 6.51 1.70 14.52
CA ILE A 176 7.29 0.46 14.58
C ILE A 176 7.31 -0.13 15.99
N GLN A 177 7.49 0.70 17.02
CA GLN A 177 7.49 0.25 18.42
C GLN A 177 6.13 -0.32 18.83
N LYS A 178 5.02 0.32 18.45
CA LYS A 178 3.66 -0.21 18.70
C LYS A 178 3.46 -1.56 18.03
N LEU A 179 3.85 -1.70 16.77
CA LEU A 179 3.75 -2.95 16.03
C LEU A 179 4.58 -4.07 16.67
N LYS A 180 5.85 -3.80 17.00
CA LYS A 180 6.72 -4.78 17.65
C LYS A 180 6.23 -5.17 19.06
N LYS A 181 5.54 -4.25 19.77
CA LYS A 181 4.92 -4.56 21.07
C LYS A 181 3.73 -5.50 20.92
N ILE A 182 2.90 -5.31 19.87
CA ILE A 182 1.70 -6.11 19.61
C ILE A 182 2.09 -7.48 19.02
N ARG A 183 3.02 -7.49 18.08
CA ARG A 183 3.49 -8.69 17.38
C ARG A 183 5.03 -8.70 17.32
N PRO A 184 5.71 -9.23 18.35
CA PRO A 184 7.18 -9.17 18.44
C PRO A 184 7.92 -9.86 17.29
N SER A 185 7.27 -10.83 16.62
CA SER A 185 7.81 -11.55 15.45
C SER A 185 7.72 -10.77 14.14
N ILE A 186 7.03 -9.61 14.13
CA ILE A 186 6.78 -8.86 12.89
C ILE A 186 8.09 -8.45 12.20
N LYS A 187 8.16 -8.75 10.91
CA LYS A 187 9.23 -8.37 10.02
C LYS A 187 8.90 -7.04 9.35
N ILE A 188 9.84 -6.11 9.36
CA ILE A 188 9.64 -4.78 8.78
C ILE A 188 10.57 -4.62 7.58
N SER A 189 10.00 -4.23 6.46
CA SER A 189 10.77 -3.79 5.29
C SER A 189 10.42 -2.35 4.91
N SER A 190 11.36 -1.66 4.27
CA SER A 190 11.22 -0.25 3.93
C SER A 190 11.96 0.10 2.66
N ASP A 191 11.62 1.26 2.08
CA ASP A 191 12.33 1.88 0.98
C ASP A 191 13.04 3.14 1.45
N PHE A 192 14.18 3.42 0.83
CA PHE A 192 14.99 4.61 1.06
C PHE A 192 15.35 5.28 -0.26
N ILE A 193 15.32 6.61 -0.30
CA ILE A 193 15.85 7.41 -1.38
C ILE A 193 17.06 8.17 -0.84
N VAL A 194 18.21 7.97 -1.48
CA VAL A 194 19.50 8.57 -1.10
C VAL A 194 19.90 9.61 -2.16
N GLY A 195 20.53 10.70 -1.75
CA GLY A 195 20.94 11.78 -2.65
C GLY A 195 19.76 12.62 -3.11
N PHE A 196 18.71 12.74 -2.31
CA PHE A 196 17.63 13.69 -2.57
C PHE A 196 18.21 15.13 -2.63
N PRO A 197 17.74 16.03 -3.52
CA PRO A 197 18.40 17.31 -3.82
C PRO A 197 18.76 18.19 -2.63
N THR A 198 18.07 18.05 -1.50
CA THR A 198 18.32 18.83 -0.27
C THR A 198 19.04 18.03 0.81
N GLU A 199 19.37 16.75 0.57
CA GLU A 199 20.00 15.86 1.54
C GLU A 199 21.46 16.26 1.76
N SER A 200 21.81 16.59 3.00
CA SER A 200 23.21 16.78 3.44
C SER A 200 23.81 15.46 3.91
N LYS A 201 25.10 15.47 4.22
CA LYS A 201 25.77 14.32 4.83
C LYS A 201 25.18 13.99 6.20
N GLU A 202 24.85 15.00 6.97
CA GLU A 202 24.23 14.86 8.31
C GLU A 202 22.81 14.24 8.18
N ASP A 203 22.04 14.63 7.16
CA ASP A 203 20.73 14.05 6.87
C ASP A 203 20.86 12.55 6.52
N PHE A 204 21.86 12.18 5.73
CA PHE A 204 22.16 10.78 5.41
C PHE A 204 22.56 9.98 6.67
N GLU A 205 23.37 10.60 7.56
CA GLU A 205 23.73 9.95 8.83
C GLU A 205 22.50 9.71 9.72
N MET A 206 21.50 10.60 9.73
CA MET A 206 20.21 10.38 10.40
C MET A 206 19.47 9.17 9.81
N THR A 207 19.51 9.01 8.48
CA THR A 207 18.94 7.83 7.82
C THR A 207 19.64 6.53 8.26
N MET A 208 20.97 6.55 8.36
CA MET A 208 21.73 5.41 8.87
C MET A 208 21.44 5.10 10.34
N ASN A 209 21.20 6.13 11.16
CA ASN A 209 20.77 5.96 12.55
C ASN A 209 19.40 5.27 12.64
N LEU A 210 18.44 5.68 11.81
CA LEU A 210 17.12 5.02 11.71
C LEU A 210 17.26 3.54 11.34
N VAL A 211 18.09 3.22 10.35
CA VAL A 211 18.35 1.83 9.93
C VAL A 211 18.88 1.00 11.08
N ASN A 212 19.84 1.56 11.84
CA ASN A 212 20.44 0.86 13.00
C ASN A 212 19.46 0.69 14.16
N GLU A 213 18.55 1.63 14.37
CA GLU A 213 17.57 1.57 15.46
C GLU A 213 16.40 0.63 15.15
N VAL A 214 15.81 0.76 13.97
CA VAL A 214 14.68 -0.10 13.57
C VAL A 214 15.12 -1.53 13.32
N LYS A 215 16.32 -1.73 12.75
CA LYS A 215 16.85 -3.04 12.30
C LYS A 215 15.87 -3.70 11.34
N PHE A 216 15.69 -3.08 10.18
CA PHE A 216 14.83 -3.61 9.14
C PHE A 216 15.27 -5.02 8.71
N ASP A 217 14.30 -5.89 8.46
CA ASP A 217 14.56 -7.24 7.95
C ASP A 217 14.94 -7.24 6.46
N ALA A 218 14.43 -6.26 5.72
CA ALA A 218 14.78 -5.98 4.32
C ALA A 218 14.65 -4.49 4.02
N SER A 219 15.45 -3.99 3.09
CA SER A 219 15.31 -2.64 2.59
C SER A 219 15.68 -2.55 1.10
N PHE A 220 15.02 -1.62 0.40
CA PHE A 220 15.36 -1.27 -0.97
C PHE A 220 15.82 0.19 -0.98
N SER A 221 17.03 0.44 -1.47
CA SER A 221 17.63 1.77 -1.50
C SER A 221 17.84 2.22 -2.93
N PHE A 222 17.37 3.42 -3.23
CA PHE A 222 17.41 4.01 -4.56
C PHE A 222 18.19 5.33 -4.52
N ILE A 223 19.08 5.52 -5.48
CA ILE A 223 19.68 6.84 -5.70
C ILE A 223 18.63 7.71 -6.38
N PHE A 224 18.40 8.91 -5.85
CA PHE A 224 17.49 9.87 -6.48
C PHE A 224 17.90 10.14 -7.93
N SER A 225 16.91 10.07 -8.82
CA SER A 225 17.06 10.51 -10.22
C SER A 225 15.88 11.41 -10.58
N ALA A 226 16.19 12.56 -11.19
CA ALA A 226 15.20 13.53 -11.65
C ALA A 226 14.51 13.07 -12.93
#